data_ac0c8edcf52ad4e4395711d60f326bcd
#
_entry.id   ac0c8edcf52ad4e4395711d60f326bcd
#
_cell.length_a   1.000
_cell.length_b   1.000
_cell.length_c   1.000
_cell.angle_alpha   90.00
_cell.angle_beta   90.00
_cell.angle_gamma   90.00
#
_symmetry.space_group_name_H-M   'P 1'
#
loop_
_entity.id
_entity.type
_entity.pdbx_description
1 polymer ?
#
loop_
_entity_poly.entity_id
_entity_poly.type
_entity_poly.pdbx_seq_one_letter_code
_entity_poly.pdbx_strand_id
1 'polypeptide(L)'
;MVGLTDEFDRVQPFDLDAATNHFVIAGVSDRAFKKCKNFAQYNACNGMVDVKLTKEEATNEEEVKNTEDNEYCFACRFNEVVPNLNVEEHVPLWQKMENAKRRALYTLKALPIPLNNNEQDPETGLTFEFTVDRNVKDHFTSKLPHHPDVMTGHNNGNITINLAEADDVARSKTKAAMGENYRTLLGHFRHELGHYYFDRLIANNPYKHERCKAYFGDDELDYQEALDQYYSNGGAPANWPDNFISEYATMHPWEDWAETWAHYMHIIDTLETAQSYGLLFDKNIGTDQTLSDLNLPQDETDDDISASFNRILNSWMEFSVVLNALNRSMGLQDAYPFVLTEPVRKKLSFIHHAVHNKTLLLHEAPFE
;
A
#
# COMPACT_ATOMS: atom_id res chain seq x y z
N MET A 1 20.07 -17.46 1.85
CA MET A 1 18.75 -17.03 1.39
C MET A 1 18.37 -15.76 2.12
N VAL A 2 17.52 -14.91 1.56
CA VAL A 2 17.00 -13.71 2.24
C VAL A 2 15.49 -13.82 2.41
N GLY A 3 14.97 -13.40 3.55
CA GLY A 3 13.55 -13.49 3.88
C GLY A 3 13.12 -12.43 4.87
N LEU A 4 11.80 -12.27 5.04
CA LEU A 4 11.18 -11.34 5.97
C LEU A 4 10.43 -12.12 7.05
N THR A 5 10.64 -11.78 8.32
CA THR A 5 9.89 -12.32 9.46
C THR A 5 8.90 -11.29 9.98
N ASP A 6 7.93 -11.75 10.76
CA ASP A 6 6.89 -10.89 11.36
C ASP A 6 7.47 -9.84 12.32
N GLU A 7 8.59 -10.12 12.97
CA GLU A 7 9.19 -9.26 13.99
C GLU A 7 10.27 -8.31 13.46
N PHE A 8 10.78 -8.56 12.25
CA PHE A 8 11.83 -7.72 11.69
C PHE A 8 11.26 -6.84 10.57
N ASP A 9 11.54 -5.56 10.66
CA ASP A 9 11.11 -4.57 9.65
C ASP A 9 11.98 -4.61 8.39
N ARG A 10 13.04 -5.43 8.39
CA ARG A 10 13.99 -5.55 7.28
C ARG A 10 14.18 -7.01 6.88
N VAL A 11 14.45 -7.21 5.60
CA VAL A 11 14.85 -8.51 5.06
C VAL A 11 16.14 -8.97 5.73
N GLN A 12 16.15 -10.21 6.23
CA GLN A 12 17.28 -10.81 6.94
C GLN A 12 17.94 -11.92 6.10
N PRO A 13 19.26 -12.13 6.24
CA PRO A 13 19.93 -13.31 5.68
C PRO A 13 19.63 -14.55 6.54
N PHE A 14 19.27 -15.65 5.87
CA PHE A 14 18.99 -16.93 6.49
C PHE A 14 19.94 -18.01 5.98
N ASP A 15 20.48 -18.76 6.91
CA ASP A 15 21.25 -19.97 6.67
C ASP A 15 20.42 -21.21 7.01
N LEU A 16 20.59 -22.28 6.22
CA LEU A 16 19.94 -23.56 6.50
C LEU A 16 20.80 -24.33 7.53
N ASP A 17 20.21 -24.65 8.65
CA ASP A 17 20.78 -25.61 9.58
C ASP A 17 20.49 -27.03 9.11
N ALA A 18 21.53 -27.74 8.67
CA ALA A 18 21.40 -29.09 8.13
C ALA A 18 21.00 -30.14 9.18
N ALA A 19 21.20 -29.86 10.47
CA ALA A 19 20.86 -30.81 11.54
C ALA A 19 19.35 -30.81 11.81
N THR A 20 18.73 -29.63 11.81
CA THR A 20 17.31 -29.45 12.10
C THR A 20 16.44 -29.29 10.87
N ASN A 21 17.04 -29.04 9.71
CA ASN A 21 16.37 -28.67 8.44
C ASN A 21 15.52 -27.40 8.56
N HIS A 22 15.86 -26.54 9.52
CA HIS A 22 15.25 -25.22 9.69
C HIS A 22 16.21 -24.12 9.26
N PHE A 23 15.67 -22.93 9.07
CA PHE A 23 16.47 -21.75 8.76
C PHE A 23 16.77 -20.97 10.04
N VAL A 24 17.96 -20.41 10.13
CA VAL A 24 18.40 -19.54 11.25
C VAL A 24 18.88 -18.20 10.69
N ILE A 25 18.67 -17.11 11.44
CA ILE A 25 19.24 -15.81 11.06
C ILE A 25 20.71 -15.82 11.48
N ALA A 26 21.59 -15.44 10.55
CA ALA A 26 23.02 -15.35 10.82
C ALA A 26 23.30 -14.42 12.04
N GLY A 27 23.92 -14.99 13.08
CA GLY A 27 24.24 -14.27 14.33
C GLY A 27 23.12 -14.21 15.37
N VAL A 28 21.94 -14.82 15.12
CA VAL A 28 20.85 -14.96 16.10
C VAL A 28 20.61 -16.46 16.31
N SER A 29 21.17 -17.04 17.37
CA SER A 29 21.30 -18.50 17.55
C SER A 29 20.06 -19.20 18.09
N ASP A 30 19.06 -18.47 18.60
CA ASP A 30 18.02 -19.07 19.44
C ASP A 30 16.69 -19.25 18.74
N ARG A 31 16.57 -18.89 17.45
CA ARG A 31 15.32 -18.92 16.72
C ARG A 31 15.47 -19.69 15.41
N ALA A 32 14.55 -20.61 15.21
CA ALA A 32 14.43 -21.39 13.99
C ALA A 32 13.22 -20.93 13.16
N PHE A 33 13.35 -21.01 11.85
CA PHE A 33 12.35 -20.55 10.89
C PHE A 33 12.10 -21.60 9.82
N LYS A 34 10.88 -21.64 9.31
CA LYS A 34 10.51 -22.39 8.10
C LYS A 34 10.04 -21.41 7.01
N LYS A 35 10.12 -21.81 5.75
CA LYS A 35 9.51 -21.03 4.69
C LYS A 35 7.99 -21.00 4.86
N CYS A 36 7.38 -19.83 4.64
CA CYS A 36 5.95 -19.73 4.44
C CYS A 36 5.48 -20.75 3.38
N LYS A 37 4.31 -21.34 3.55
CA LYS A 37 3.75 -22.33 2.62
C LYS A 37 3.70 -21.81 1.18
N ASN A 38 3.27 -20.58 0.96
CA ASN A 38 3.24 -19.93 -0.35
C ASN A 38 4.64 -19.67 -0.91
N PHE A 39 5.65 -19.49 -0.04
CA PHE A 39 7.05 -19.44 -0.47
C PHE A 39 7.56 -20.81 -0.87
N ALA A 40 7.31 -21.84 -0.06
CA ALA A 40 7.82 -23.18 -0.29
C ALA A 40 7.24 -23.84 -1.56
N GLN A 41 5.94 -23.66 -1.77
CA GLN A 41 5.21 -24.35 -2.85
C GLN A 41 5.19 -23.57 -4.16
N TYR A 42 5.08 -22.25 -4.11
CA TYR A 42 4.80 -21.41 -5.29
C TYR A 42 5.81 -20.29 -5.50
N ASN A 43 6.78 -20.11 -4.59
CA ASN A 43 7.70 -18.96 -4.61
C ASN A 43 6.95 -17.60 -4.71
N ALA A 44 5.75 -17.54 -4.15
CA ALA A 44 4.88 -16.37 -4.24
C ALA A 44 5.22 -15.28 -3.20
N CYS A 45 6.02 -15.61 -2.19
CA CYS A 45 6.52 -14.68 -1.20
C CYS A 45 7.97 -15.00 -0.80
N ASN A 46 8.56 -14.20 0.09
CA ASN A 46 9.85 -14.45 0.73
C ASN A 46 9.71 -14.49 2.27
N GLY A 47 8.48 -14.74 2.75
CA GLY A 47 8.18 -14.75 4.18
C GLY A 47 8.73 -15.99 4.88
N MET A 48 9.25 -15.78 6.07
CA MET A 48 9.72 -16.82 6.98
C MET A 48 8.80 -16.86 8.19
N VAL A 49 8.44 -18.07 8.61
CA VAL A 49 7.57 -18.32 9.75
C VAL A 49 8.42 -18.86 10.88
N ASP A 50 8.27 -18.28 12.07
CA ASP A 50 8.96 -18.72 13.26
C ASP A 50 8.52 -20.15 13.63
N VAL A 51 9.47 -21.04 13.80
CA VAL A 51 9.25 -22.37 14.36
C VAL A 51 9.49 -22.22 15.86
N LYS A 52 8.46 -21.85 16.60
CA LYS A 52 8.57 -21.78 18.07
C LYS A 52 8.98 -23.14 18.61
N LEU A 53 9.90 -23.10 19.53
CA LEU A 53 10.46 -24.22 20.22
C LEU A 53 9.36 -25.11 20.85
N THR A 54 9.65 -26.38 20.98
CA THR A 54 8.76 -27.49 21.40
C THR A 54 7.81 -27.19 22.56
N LYS A 55 6.71 -27.99 22.66
CA LYS A 55 5.69 -27.96 23.75
C LYS A 55 6.26 -27.88 25.19
N GLU A 56 7.54 -28.18 25.37
CA GLU A 56 8.21 -28.18 26.69
C GLU A 56 8.64 -26.76 27.11
N GLU A 57 8.69 -25.78 26.19
CA GLU A 57 9.14 -24.40 26.45
C GLU A 57 8.00 -23.38 26.40
N ALA A 58 6.81 -23.77 25.95
CA ALA A 58 5.63 -22.90 25.95
C ALA A 58 5.10 -22.74 27.38
N THR A 59 4.98 -21.50 27.84
CA THR A 59 4.60 -21.18 29.23
C THR A 59 3.08 -21.23 29.47
N ASN A 60 2.27 -21.32 28.39
CA ASN A 60 0.80 -21.44 28.51
C ASN A 60 0.16 -22.16 27.30
N GLU A 61 -1.11 -22.64 27.47
CA GLU A 61 -1.86 -23.40 26.45
C GLU A 61 -2.24 -22.56 25.22
N GLU A 62 -2.30 -21.26 25.34
CA GLU A 62 -2.63 -20.34 24.26
C GLU A 62 -1.43 -20.12 23.30
N GLU A 63 -0.20 -20.11 23.86
CA GLU A 63 1.05 -20.12 23.08
C GLU A 63 1.22 -21.43 22.30
N VAL A 64 0.84 -22.57 22.88
CA VAL A 64 0.90 -23.88 22.21
C VAL A 64 -0.03 -23.96 21.01
N LYS A 65 -1.26 -23.44 21.10
CA LYS A 65 -2.21 -23.41 19.98
C LYS A 65 -1.75 -22.54 18.82
N ASN A 66 -1.09 -21.42 19.11
CA ASN A 66 -0.59 -20.50 18.08
C ASN A 66 0.66 -21.00 17.34
N THR A 67 1.32 -22.07 17.80
CA THR A 67 2.61 -22.52 17.26
C THR A 67 2.53 -23.68 16.28
N GLU A 68 1.55 -24.57 16.41
CA GLU A 68 1.47 -25.78 15.57
C GLU A 68 0.85 -25.51 14.18
N ASP A 69 0.01 -24.46 14.03
CA ASP A 69 -0.79 -24.25 12.81
C ASP A 69 -0.34 -23.07 11.91
N ASN A 70 0.64 -22.26 12.32
CA ASN A 70 1.01 -21.13 11.50
C ASN A 70 1.90 -21.56 10.31
N GLU A 71 1.26 -21.79 9.14
CA GLU A 71 1.96 -22.11 7.90
C GLU A 71 2.29 -20.87 7.06
N TYR A 72 1.70 -19.72 7.39
CA TYR A 72 1.77 -18.50 6.58
C TYR A 72 2.52 -17.38 7.28
N CYS A 73 3.32 -16.63 6.50
CA CYS A 73 3.98 -15.42 7.00
C CYS A 73 2.99 -14.26 7.16
N PHE A 74 3.44 -13.19 7.82
CA PHE A 74 2.67 -11.97 8.06
C PHE A 74 1.85 -11.55 6.82
N ALA A 75 2.48 -11.33 5.66
CA ALA A 75 1.77 -10.85 4.48
C ALA A 75 0.78 -11.85 3.87
N CYS A 76 1.04 -13.17 4.01
CA CYS A 76 0.16 -14.20 3.47
C CYS A 76 -1.07 -14.47 4.33
N ARG A 77 -1.07 -14.08 5.61
CA ARG A 77 -2.24 -14.14 6.50
C ARG A 77 -3.32 -13.10 6.17
N PHE A 78 -3.01 -12.14 5.31
CA PHE A 78 -4.00 -11.21 4.78
C PHE A 78 -4.75 -11.75 3.56
N ASN A 79 -4.41 -12.94 3.05
CA ASN A 79 -5.14 -13.53 1.93
C ASN A 79 -6.39 -14.26 2.41
N GLU A 80 -7.55 -13.84 1.95
CA GLU A 80 -8.83 -14.55 2.13
C GLU A 80 -9.06 -15.53 0.97
N VAL A 81 -8.90 -15.04 -0.27
CA VAL A 81 -9.05 -15.85 -1.47
C VAL A 81 -7.81 -15.74 -2.36
N VAL A 82 -7.29 -16.88 -2.81
CA VAL A 82 -6.25 -16.95 -3.83
C VAL A 82 -6.81 -17.59 -5.11
N PRO A 83 -6.23 -17.31 -6.30
CA PRO A 83 -6.73 -17.89 -7.53
C PRO A 83 -6.53 -19.41 -7.55
N ASN A 84 -7.21 -20.09 -8.48
CA ASN A 84 -7.01 -21.54 -8.67
C ASN A 84 -5.57 -21.82 -9.13
N LEU A 85 -4.72 -22.28 -8.22
CA LEU A 85 -3.28 -22.54 -8.45
C LEU A 85 -3.02 -23.85 -9.23
N ASN A 86 -4.05 -24.63 -9.56
CA ASN A 86 -3.95 -25.75 -10.51
C ASN A 86 -3.97 -25.27 -11.98
N VAL A 87 -4.28 -24.00 -12.22
CA VAL A 87 -4.15 -23.35 -13.52
C VAL A 87 -2.77 -22.73 -13.61
N GLU A 88 -1.93 -23.27 -14.48
CA GLU A 88 -0.50 -22.91 -14.55
C GLU A 88 -0.30 -21.41 -14.81
N GLU A 89 -1.15 -20.78 -15.62
CA GLU A 89 -1.10 -19.38 -15.98
C GLU A 89 -1.43 -18.43 -14.80
N HIS A 90 -2.16 -18.91 -13.80
CA HIS A 90 -2.52 -18.09 -12.62
C HIS A 90 -1.33 -17.86 -11.69
N VAL A 91 -0.42 -18.82 -11.57
CA VAL A 91 0.68 -18.76 -10.60
C VAL A 91 1.59 -17.55 -10.83
N PRO A 92 2.13 -17.28 -12.03
CA PRO A 92 2.99 -16.13 -12.25
C PRO A 92 2.26 -14.78 -12.06
N LEU A 93 0.97 -14.70 -12.38
CA LEU A 93 0.18 -13.50 -12.15
C LEU A 93 -0.03 -13.28 -10.65
N TRP A 94 -0.39 -14.34 -9.92
CA TRP A 94 -0.53 -14.27 -8.47
C TRP A 94 0.79 -13.92 -7.76
N GLN A 95 1.93 -14.44 -8.22
CA GLN A 95 3.25 -14.04 -7.72
C GLN A 95 3.48 -12.52 -7.86
N LYS A 96 3.06 -11.91 -8.97
CA LYS A 96 3.14 -10.45 -9.14
C LYS A 96 2.22 -9.72 -8.17
N MET A 97 0.98 -10.21 -7.95
CA MET A 97 0.05 -9.68 -6.95
C MET A 97 0.67 -9.72 -5.55
N GLU A 98 1.17 -10.87 -5.15
CA GLU A 98 1.82 -11.05 -3.86
C GLU A 98 3.04 -10.14 -3.66
N ASN A 99 3.81 -9.88 -4.72
CA ASN A 99 4.93 -8.93 -4.67
C ASN A 99 4.45 -7.50 -4.39
N ALA A 100 3.42 -7.05 -5.10
CA ALA A 100 2.86 -5.71 -4.93
C ALA A 100 2.21 -5.56 -3.54
N LYS A 101 1.39 -6.53 -3.12
CA LYS A 101 0.77 -6.56 -1.79
C LYS A 101 1.81 -6.48 -0.68
N ARG A 102 2.85 -7.31 -0.73
CA ARG A 102 3.91 -7.31 0.29
C ARG A 102 4.63 -5.97 0.39
N ARG A 103 4.88 -5.31 -0.76
CA ARG A 103 5.50 -3.99 -0.74
C ARG A 103 4.58 -2.95 -0.10
N ALA A 104 3.28 -3.00 -0.41
CA ALA A 104 2.29 -2.12 0.22
C ALA A 104 2.21 -2.36 1.74
N LEU A 105 2.10 -3.63 2.17
CA LEU A 105 2.05 -4.00 3.59
C LEU A 105 3.35 -3.65 4.34
N TYR A 106 4.52 -3.76 3.67
CA TYR A 106 5.80 -3.34 4.25
C TYR A 106 5.79 -1.87 4.64
N THR A 107 5.32 -1.00 3.75
CA THR A 107 5.22 0.43 4.03
C THR A 107 4.20 0.71 5.14
N LEU A 108 3.02 0.06 5.11
CA LEU A 108 1.98 0.23 6.13
C LEU A 108 2.47 -0.20 7.52
N LYS A 109 3.24 -1.28 7.61
CA LYS A 109 3.79 -1.78 8.88
C LYS A 109 4.71 -0.77 9.56
N ALA A 110 5.36 0.11 8.80
CA ALA A 110 6.23 1.16 9.33
C ALA A 110 5.44 2.40 9.81
N LEU A 111 4.14 2.50 9.52
CA LEU A 111 3.31 3.63 9.92
C LEU A 111 2.58 3.36 11.25
N PRO A 112 2.29 4.39 12.06
CA PRO A 112 1.61 4.25 13.35
C PRO A 112 0.09 4.09 13.21
N ILE A 113 -0.37 3.26 12.29
CA ILE A 113 -1.78 2.99 11.98
C ILE A 113 -2.14 1.52 12.21
N PRO A 114 -3.40 1.19 12.51
CA PRO A 114 -3.82 -0.19 12.68
C PRO A 114 -3.58 -1.02 11.41
N LEU A 115 -2.94 -2.17 11.54
CA LEU A 115 -2.73 -3.12 10.46
C LEU A 115 -3.01 -4.54 10.99
N ASN A 116 -4.28 -4.88 11.06
CA ASN A 116 -4.80 -6.16 11.53
C ASN A 116 -5.48 -6.88 10.37
N ASN A 117 -5.33 -8.20 10.31
CA ASN A 117 -6.14 -9.04 9.43
C ASN A 117 -7.47 -9.43 10.11
N ASN A 118 -8.35 -10.17 9.41
CA ASN A 118 -9.63 -10.61 9.92
C ASN A 118 -9.56 -11.57 11.12
N GLU A 119 -8.45 -12.28 11.30
CA GLU A 119 -8.24 -13.11 12.52
C GLU A 119 -8.01 -12.25 13.76
N GLN A 120 -7.36 -11.09 13.59
CA GLN A 120 -7.03 -10.14 14.66
C GLN A 120 -8.15 -9.12 14.90
N ASP A 121 -8.88 -8.77 13.87
CA ASP A 121 -10.03 -7.85 13.90
C ASP A 121 -11.13 -8.39 12.97
N PRO A 122 -12.05 -9.23 13.47
CA PRO A 122 -13.07 -9.88 12.66
C PRO A 122 -14.09 -8.94 12.01
N GLU A 123 -14.23 -7.72 12.51
CA GLU A 123 -15.22 -6.77 12.02
C GLU A 123 -14.68 -5.88 10.89
N THR A 124 -13.42 -5.48 10.99
CA THR A 124 -12.84 -4.46 10.12
C THR A 124 -11.39 -4.76 9.71
N GLY A 125 -10.91 -5.98 9.96
CA GLY A 125 -9.58 -6.42 9.58
C GLY A 125 -9.39 -6.46 8.07
N LEU A 126 -8.19 -6.14 7.63
CA LEU A 126 -7.81 -6.12 6.22
C LEU A 126 -7.69 -7.54 5.66
N THR A 127 -8.32 -7.79 4.51
CA THR A 127 -8.15 -9.01 3.72
C THR A 127 -7.99 -8.72 2.24
N PHE A 128 -7.41 -9.68 1.51
CA PHE A 128 -7.27 -9.60 0.06
C PHE A 128 -7.88 -10.84 -0.61
N GLU A 129 -8.68 -10.59 -1.63
CA GLU A 129 -9.22 -11.60 -2.54
C GLU A 129 -8.65 -11.41 -3.95
N PHE A 130 -7.98 -12.43 -4.45
CA PHE A 130 -7.48 -12.47 -5.82
C PHE A 130 -8.41 -13.33 -6.67
N THR A 131 -9.21 -12.67 -7.48
CA THR A 131 -10.27 -13.30 -8.26
C THR A 131 -9.95 -13.31 -9.75
N VAL A 132 -10.63 -14.16 -10.51
CA VAL A 132 -10.46 -14.30 -11.95
C VAL A 132 -11.83 -14.19 -12.60
N ASP A 133 -11.93 -13.35 -13.63
CA ASP A 133 -13.15 -13.29 -14.45
C ASP A 133 -13.44 -14.65 -15.10
N ARG A 134 -14.68 -15.09 -15.04
CA ARG A 134 -15.11 -16.38 -15.61
C ARG A 134 -14.90 -16.47 -17.12
N ASN A 135 -14.75 -15.35 -17.81
CA ASN A 135 -14.67 -15.23 -19.28
C ASN A 135 -13.28 -14.89 -19.81
N VAL A 136 -12.20 -15.17 -19.09
CA VAL A 136 -10.80 -14.84 -19.50
C VAL A 136 -10.42 -15.41 -20.88
N LYS A 137 -11.13 -16.43 -21.39
CA LYS A 137 -10.85 -17.01 -22.72
C LYS A 137 -11.21 -16.08 -23.89
N ASP A 138 -12.05 -15.06 -23.68
CA ASP A 138 -12.56 -14.18 -24.77
C ASP A 138 -11.87 -12.80 -24.83
N HIS A 139 -10.95 -12.49 -23.94
CA HIS A 139 -10.30 -11.16 -23.89
C HIS A 139 -9.33 -10.89 -25.07
N PHE A 140 -9.04 -11.86 -25.94
CA PHE A 140 -8.20 -11.63 -27.11
C PHE A 140 -8.92 -11.03 -28.32
N THR A 141 -10.23 -10.96 -28.30
CA THR A 141 -11.00 -10.42 -29.42
C THR A 141 -12.06 -9.44 -28.94
N SER A 142 -11.83 -8.18 -29.28
CA SER A 142 -12.82 -7.12 -29.46
C SER A 142 -13.40 -6.38 -28.25
N LYS A 143 -13.33 -5.04 -28.40
CA LYS A 143 -14.09 -3.97 -27.74
C LYS A 143 -13.85 -3.83 -26.25
N LEU A 144 -13.66 -2.56 -25.83
CA LEU A 144 -13.65 -2.13 -24.43
C LEU A 144 -14.55 -3.04 -23.60
N PRO A 145 -14.05 -3.73 -22.58
CA PRO A 145 -14.89 -4.61 -21.80
C PRO A 145 -15.98 -3.77 -21.13
N HIS A 146 -17.23 -4.04 -21.47
CA HIS A 146 -18.33 -3.70 -20.60
C HIS A 146 -18.04 -4.43 -19.27
N HIS A 147 -17.86 -3.71 -18.19
CA HIS A 147 -17.69 -4.14 -16.81
C HIS A 147 -17.17 -5.58 -16.63
N PRO A 148 -15.99 -5.77 -16.09
CA PRO A 148 -15.53 -7.11 -15.71
C PRO A 148 -16.58 -7.73 -14.77
N ASP A 149 -16.83 -9.03 -14.88
CA ASP A 149 -17.76 -9.76 -13.99
C ASP A 149 -17.31 -9.68 -12.52
N VAL A 150 -16.03 -9.37 -12.28
CA VAL A 150 -15.43 -9.11 -10.98
C VAL A 150 -14.73 -7.76 -11.02
N MET A 151 -15.28 -6.80 -10.29
CA MET A 151 -14.67 -5.48 -10.14
C MET A 151 -13.60 -5.52 -9.06
N THR A 152 -12.49 -4.85 -9.29
CA THR A 152 -11.53 -4.50 -8.23
C THR A 152 -12.16 -3.42 -7.35
N GLY A 153 -12.00 -3.53 -6.02
CA GLY A 153 -12.54 -2.55 -5.10
C GLY A 153 -12.45 -2.97 -3.64
N HIS A 154 -12.80 -2.07 -2.75
CA HIS A 154 -12.82 -2.24 -1.30
C HIS A 154 -14.25 -2.36 -0.77
N ASN A 155 -14.49 -3.27 0.18
CA ASN A 155 -15.74 -3.43 0.91
C ASN A 155 -15.48 -3.96 2.33
N ASN A 156 -15.74 -3.15 3.36
CA ASN A 156 -15.65 -3.53 4.78
C ASN A 156 -14.34 -4.27 5.15
N GLY A 157 -13.19 -3.75 4.76
CA GLY A 157 -11.90 -4.37 5.05
C GLY A 157 -11.43 -5.40 4.03
N ASN A 158 -12.30 -5.87 3.14
CA ASN A 158 -11.93 -6.79 2.08
C ASN A 158 -11.60 -6.03 0.79
N ILE A 159 -10.38 -6.26 0.27
CA ILE A 159 -9.93 -5.71 -1.01
C ILE A 159 -9.93 -6.84 -2.04
N THR A 160 -10.81 -6.73 -3.03
CA THR A 160 -10.88 -7.66 -4.17
C THR A 160 -10.06 -7.10 -5.32
N ILE A 161 -9.12 -7.88 -5.86
CA ILE A 161 -8.32 -7.49 -7.04
C ILE A 161 -8.44 -8.57 -8.11
N ASN A 162 -8.78 -8.13 -9.32
CA ASN A 162 -8.83 -9.03 -10.47
C ASN A 162 -7.41 -9.44 -10.91
N LEU A 163 -7.18 -10.73 -11.10
CA LEU A 163 -5.89 -11.29 -11.49
C LEU A 163 -5.37 -10.72 -12.82
N ALA A 164 -6.26 -10.28 -13.71
CA ALA A 164 -5.91 -9.61 -14.97
C ALA A 164 -5.10 -8.32 -14.76
N GLU A 165 -5.21 -7.67 -13.60
CA GLU A 165 -4.40 -6.49 -13.26
C GLU A 165 -2.88 -6.80 -13.16
N ALA A 166 -2.52 -8.05 -12.93
CA ALA A 166 -1.12 -8.50 -12.94
C ALA A 166 -0.58 -8.76 -14.35
N ASP A 167 -1.43 -8.81 -15.38
CA ASP A 167 -1.01 -8.93 -16.77
C ASP A 167 -0.54 -7.56 -17.30
N ASP A 168 0.75 -7.46 -17.65
CA ASP A 168 1.36 -6.23 -18.11
C ASP A 168 0.76 -5.73 -19.42
N VAL A 169 0.30 -6.63 -20.29
CA VAL A 169 -0.33 -6.31 -21.58
C VAL A 169 -1.74 -5.79 -21.36
N ALA A 170 -2.53 -6.47 -20.52
CA ALA A 170 -3.87 -6.04 -20.15
C ALA A 170 -3.83 -4.66 -19.49
N ARG A 171 -2.96 -4.46 -18.49
CA ARG A 171 -2.76 -3.20 -17.78
C ARG A 171 -2.31 -2.07 -18.73
N SER A 172 -1.40 -2.35 -19.66
CA SER A 172 -0.95 -1.35 -20.65
C SER A 172 -2.06 -0.93 -21.59
N LYS A 173 -2.94 -1.84 -21.99
CA LYS A 173 -4.12 -1.52 -22.80
C LYS A 173 -5.12 -0.66 -22.03
N THR A 174 -5.41 -1.01 -20.77
CA THR A 174 -6.30 -0.23 -19.90
C THR A 174 -5.73 1.17 -19.68
N LYS A 175 -4.42 1.27 -19.37
CA LYS A 175 -3.69 2.54 -19.25
C LYS A 175 -3.86 3.42 -20.49
N ALA A 176 -3.65 2.86 -21.68
CA ALA A 176 -3.79 3.58 -22.94
C ALA A 176 -5.24 4.00 -23.23
N ALA A 177 -6.21 3.14 -22.89
CA ALA A 177 -7.63 3.42 -23.11
C ALA A 177 -8.18 4.52 -22.18
N MET A 178 -7.64 4.61 -20.95
CA MET A 178 -8.04 5.60 -19.95
C MET A 178 -7.18 6.89 -20.01
N GLY A 179 -6.15 6.94 -20.85
CA GLY A 179 -5.25 8.11 -20.91
C GLY A 179 -4.36 8.29 -19.67
N GLU A 180 -4.30 7.31 -18.80
CA GLU A 180 -3.54 7.38 -17.55
C GLU A 180 -2.03 7.32 -17.81
N ASN A 181 -1.29 8.30 -17.35
CA ASN A 181 0.17 8.33 -17.50
C ASN A 181 0.88 7.38 -16.52
N TYR A 182 0.25 7.05 -15.39
CA TYR A 182 0.84 6.22 -14.34
C TYR A 182 -0.20 5.23 -13.82
N ARG A 183 -0.01 3.95 -14.14
CA ARG A 183 -0.83 2.84 -13.62
C ARG A 183 0.07 1.66 -13.33
N THR A 184 0.39 1.43 -12.08
CA THR A 184 1.18 0.28 -11.62
C THR A 184 0.33 -0.61 -10.74
N LEU A 185 0.67 -1.90 -10.69
CA LEU A 185 0.00 -2.83 -9.80
C LEU A 185 0.13 -2.40 -8.33
N LEU A 186 1.33 -1.95 -7.92
CA LEU A 186 1.54 -1.43 -6.57
C LEU A 186 0.73 -0.16 -6.30
N GLY A 187 0.60 0.74 -7.31
CA GLY A 187 -0.24 1.93 -7.21
C GLY A 187 -1.70 1.56 -6.95
N HIS A 188 -2.21 0.55 -7.64
CA HIS A 188 -3.57 0.07 -7.45
C HIS A 188 -3.80 -0.51 -6.04
N PHE A 189 -2.88 -1.36 -5.54
CA PHE A 189 -2.95 -1.80 -4.14
C PHE A 189 -2.97 -0.65 -3.15
N ARG A 190 -2.18 0.40 -3.38
CA ARG A 190 -2.15 1.58 -2.52
C ARG A 190 -3.44 2.39 -2.59
N HIS A 191 -4.04 2.47 -3.77
CA HIS A 191 -5.33 3.12 -3.97
C HIS A 191 -6.44 2.42 -3.17
N GLU A 192 -6.61 1.10 -3.33
CA GLU A 192 -7.61 0.33 -2.58
C GLU A 192 -7.36 0.37 -1.07
N LEU A 193 -6.11 0.36 -0.65
CA LEU A 193 -5.76 0.60 0.74
C LEU A 193 -6.12 2.03 1.21
N GLY A 194 -6.13 3.01 0.31
CA GLY A 194 -6.64 4.35 0.57
C GLY A 194 -8.11 4.32 1.00
N HIS A 195 -8.95 3.60 0.28
CA HIS A 195 -10.36 3.40 0.65
C HIS A 195 -10.51 2.69 2.01
N TYR A 196 -9.74 1.64 2.25
CA TYR A 196 -9.71 0.96 3.55
C TYR A 196 -9.35 1.92 4.69
N TYR A 197 -8.31 2.73 4.52
CA TYR A 197 -7.89 3.66 5.57
C TYR A 197 -8.77 4.90 5.68
N PHE A 198 -9.55 5.26 4.66
CA PHE A 198 -10.63 6.24 4.80
C PHE A 198 -11.62 5.78 5.88
N ASP A 199 -12.10 4.55 5.77
CA ASP A 199 -13.03 3.99 6.76
C ASP A 199 -12.42 3.91 8.16
N ARG A 200 -11.15 3.50 8.25
CA ARG A 200 -10.46 3.30 9.53
C ARG A 200 -10.06 4.59 10.24
N LEU A 201 -9.66 5.60 9.51
CA LEU A 201 -9.07 6.82 10.08
C LEU A 201 -10.03 8.02 10.07
N ILE A 202 -10.98 8.06 9.13
CA ILE A 202 -11.79 9.24 8.83
C ILE A 202 -13.28 9.01 9.07
N ALA A 203 -13.91 8.08 8.35
CA ALA A 203 -15.36 7.95 8.26
C ALA A 203 -16.05 7.75 9.63
N ASN A 204 -15.44 6.99 10.53
CA ASN A 204 -15.99 6.67 11.84
C ASN A 204 -15.79 7.79 12.89
N ASN A 205 -15.16 8.90 12.53
CA ASN A 205 -14.97 10.04 13.41
C ASN A 205 -15.59 11.30 12.80
N PRO A 206 -16.75 11.79 13.30
CA PRO A 206 -17.45 12.92 12.67
C PRO A 206 -16.61 14.19 12.52
N TYR A 207 -15.72 14.47 13.46
CA TYR A 207 -14.86 15.63 13.41
C TYR A 207 -13.79 15.51 12.32
N LYS A 208 -13.14 14.33 12.22
CA LYS A 208 -12.16 14.06 11.15
C LYS A 208 -12.84 14.06 9.79
N HIS A 209 -14.04 13.52 9.71
CA HIS A 209 -14.84 13.47 8.48
C HIS A 209 -15.18 14.86 7.97
N GLU A 210 -15.70 15.75 8.84
CA GLU A 210 -15.97 17.14 8.48
C GLU A 210 -14.69 17.88 8.02
N ARG A 211 -13.57 17.66 8.69
CA ARG A 211 -12.30 18.23 8.23
C ARG A 211 -11.85 17.67 6.90
N CYS A 212 -12.04 16.38 6.65
CA CYS A 212 -11.72 15.74 5.37
C CYS A 212 -12.54 16.40 4.24
N LYS A 213 -13.84 16.60 4.46
CA LYS A 213 -14.71 17.29 3.48
C LYS A 213 -14.21 18.70 3.11
N ALA A 214 -13.56 19.41 4.02
CA ALA A 214 -13.00 20.72 3.73
C ALA A 214 -11.83 20.69 2.73
N TYR A 215 -11.09 19.56 2.62
CA TYR A 215 -9.97 19.41 1.72
C TYR A 215 -10.33 18.66 0.42
N PHE A 216 -11.16 17.63 0.54
CA PHE A 216 -11.46 16.70 -0.54
C PHE A 216 -12.82 16.91 -1.18
N GLY A 217 -13.75 17.57 -0.50
CA GLY A 217 -15.13 17.70 -0.91
C GLY A 217 -16.05 16.72 -0.19
N ASP A 218 -17.33 16.74 -0.53
CA ASP A 218 -18.37 15.92 0.09
C ASP A 218 -18.38 14.51 -0.47
N ASP A 219 -17.84 13.54 0.28
CA ASP A 219 -17.79 12.12 -0.08
C ASP A 219 -19.13 11.39 0.05
N GLU A 220 -20.17 12.05 0.59
CA GLU A 220 -21.54 11.50 0.63
C GLU A 220 -22.33 11.74 -0.66
N LEU A 221 -21.74 12.37 -1.68
CA LEU A 221 -22.31 12.49 -3.03
C LEU A 221 -22.56 11.10 -3.62
N ASP A 222 -23.57 11.00 -4.49
CA ASP A 222 -23.88 9.73 -5.17
C ASP A 222 -22.71 9.32 -6.09
N TYR A 223 -22.05 8.24 -5.71
CA TYR A 223 -20.88 7.72 -6.41
C TYR A 223 -21.19 7.30 -7.86
N GLN A 224 -22.34 6.63 -8.08
CA GLN A 224 -22.70 6.17 -9.43
C GLN A 224 -23.03 7.36 -10.34
N GLU A 225 -23.73 8.36 -9.82
CA GLU A 225 -24.00 9.59 -10.57
C GLU A 225 -22.72 10.32 -10.93
N ALA A 226 -21.77 10.44 -9.99
CA ALA A 226 -20.47 11.05 -10.23
C ALA A 226 -19.66 10.29 -11.31
N LEU A 227 -19.65 8.96 -11.24
CA LEU A 227 -18.99 8.10 -12.22
C LEU A 227 -19.58 8.27 -13.62
N ASP A 228 -20.91 8.25 -13.73
CA ASP A 228 -21.64 8.44 -15.00
C ASP A 228 -21.37 9.82 -15.60
N GLN A 229 -21.32 10.86 -14.75
CA GLN A 229 -20.97 12.23 -15.16
C GLN A 229 -19.53 12.32 -15.65
N TYR A 230 -18.57 11.72 -14.93
CA TYR A 230 -17.17 11.71 -15.32
C TYR A 230 -16.98 11.13 -16.72
N TYR A 231 -17.53 9.96 -16.99
CA TYR A 231 -17.38 9.33 -18.31
C TYR A 231 -18.19 10.04 -19.41
N SER A 232 -19.39 10.55 -19.11
CA SER A 232 -20.20 11.28 -20.09
C SER A 232 -19.56 12.61 -20.51
N ASN A 233 -18.79 13.24 -19.61
CA ASN A 233 -18.05 14.47 -19.88
C ASN A 233 -16.70 14.23 -20.59
N GLY A 234 -16.34 12.96 -20.86
CA GLY A 234 -15.06 12.60 -21.49
C GLY A 234 -13.86 12.62 -20.55
N GLY A 235 -14.08 12.43 -19.24
CA GLY A 235 -13.05 12.39 -18.21
C GLY A 235 -12.91 13.70 -17.41
N ALA A 236 -11.72 13.94 -16.88
CA ALA A 236 -11.43 15.07 -16.04
C ALA A 236 -11.50 16.43 -16.77
N PRO A 237 -11.88 17.52 -16.09
CA PRO A 237 -11.83 18.87 -16.65
C PRO A 237 -10.38 19.28 -16.95
N ALA A 238 -10.16 20.08 -17.98
CA ALA A 238 -8.80 20.45 -18.46
C ALA A 238 -7.91 21.12 -17.41
N ASN A 239 -8.49 21.75 -16.39
CA ASN A 239 -7.77 22.41 -15.29
C ASN A 239 -7.61 21.51 -14.04
N TRP A 240 -7.85 20.20 -14.16
CA TRP A 240 -7.70 19.28 -13.02
C TRP A 240 -6.32 19.37 -12.33
N PRO A 241 -5.19 19.58 -13.06
CA PRO A 241 -3.88 19.60 -12.43
C PRO A 241 -3.70 20.73 -11.40
N ASP A 242 -4.58 21.74 -11.41
CA ASP A 242 -4.51 22.83 -10.45
C ASP A 242 -4.89 22.39 -9.02
N ASN A 243 -5.78 21.40 -8.90
CA ASN A 243 -6.40 21.02 -7.62
C ASN A 243 -6.33 19.53 -7.27
N PHE A 244 -5.98 18.67 -8.22
CA PHE A 244 -5.99 17.21 -8.05
C PHE A 244 -4.66 16.60 -8.43
N ILE A 245 -4.34 15.47 -7.81
CA ILE A 245 -3.08 14.76 -8.05
C ILE A 245 -3.12 13.89 -9.31
N SER A 246 -4.31 13.44 -9.72
CA SER A 246 -4.57 12.66 -10.93
C SER A 246 -5.87 13.05 -11.59
N GLU A 247 -6.07 12.65 -12.84
CA GLU A 247 -7.35 12.85 -13.55
C GLU A 247 -8.49 12.12 -12.83
N TYR A 248 -8.26 10.89 -12.40
CA TYR A 248 -9.26 10.06 -11.74
C TYR A 248 -9.69 10.62 -10.38
N ALA A 249 -8.83 11.34 -9.68
CA ALA A 249 -9.17 12.04 -8.43
C ALA A 249 -10.32 13.05 -8.59
N THR A 250 -10.61 13.51 -9.82
CA THR A 250 -11.72 14.43 -10.08
C THR A 250 -13.09 13.75 -10.09
N MET A 251 -13.12 12.44 -10.15
CA MET A 251 -14.35 11.67 -10.32
C MET A 251 -15.25 11.77 -9.09
N HIS A 252 -14.68 11.59 -7.90
CA HIS A 252 -15.39 11.64 -6.63
C HIS A 252 -14.44 12.02 -5.48
N PRO A 253 -14.88 12.74 -4.42
CA PRO A 253 -14.04 13.04 -3.25
C PRO A 253 -13.40 11.81 -2.58
N TRP A 254 -14.09 10.68 -2.57
CA TRP A 254 -13.57 9.42 -2.07
C TRP A 254 -12.41 8.86 -2.90
N GLU A 255 -12.47 9.04 -4.24
CA GLU A 255 -11.36 8.71 -5.15
C GLU A 255 -10.17 9.69 -5.00
N ASP A 256 -10.47 10.97 -4.78
CA ASP A 256 -9.43 11.98 -4.52
C ASP A 256 -8.63 11.64 -3.25
N TRP A 257 -9.33 11.20 -2.21
CA TRP A 257 -8.65 10.66 -1.02
C TRP A 257 -7.78 9.45 -1.36
N ALA A 258 -8.30 8.44 -2.06
CA ALA A 258 -7.60 7.19 -2.38
C ALA A 258 -6.38 7.44 -3.27
N GLU A 259 -6.51 8.28 -4.30
CA GLU A 259 -5.41 8.71 -5.17
C GLU A 259 -4.34 9.47 -4.37
N THR A 260 -4.74 10.44 -3.55
CA THR A 260 -3.81 11.21 -2.71
C THR A 260 -3.12 10.30 -1.69
N TRP A 261 -3.83 9.34 -1.09
CA TRP A 261 -3.25 8.31 -0.22
C TRP A 261 -2.21 7.47 -0.96
N ALA A 262 -2.52 6.99 -2.17
CA ALA A 262 -1.58 6.19 -2.95
C ALA A 262 -0.29 6.98 -3.23
N HIS A 263 -0.40 8.27 -3.55
CA HIS A 263 0.75 9.14 -3.75
C HIS A 263 1.54 9.42 -2.46
N TYR A 264 0.85 9.62 -1.32
CA TYR A 264 1.50 9.72 -0.02
C TYR A 264 2.34 8.47 0.26
N MET A 265 1.79 7.27 0.05
CA MET A 265 2.51 6.01 0.20
C MET A 265 3.69 5.87 -0.78
N HIS A 266 3.56 6.36 -2.03
CA HIS A 266 4.67 6.38 -2.98
C HIS A 266 5.82 7.25 -2.48
N ILE A 267 5.52 8.44 -1.97
CA ILE A 267 6.51 9.39 -1.46
C ILE A 267 7.26 8.77 -0.27
N ILE A 268 6.54 8.30 0.73
CA ILE A 268 7.11 7.73 1.95
C ILE A 268 8.00 6.51 1.64
N ASP A 269 7.49 5.55 0.88
CA ASP A 269 8.18 4.33 0.54
C ASP A 269 9.44 4.57 -0.31
N THR A 270 9.37 5.53 -1.23
CA THR A 270 10.51 5.86 -2.09
C THR A 270 11.59 6.60 -1.31
N LEU A 271 11.23 7.53 -0.42
CA LEU A 271 12.19 8.23 0.44
C LEU A 271 12.85 7.30 1.44
N GLU A 272 12.09 6.38 2.06
CA GLU A 272 12.65 5.34 2.94
C GLU A 272 13.69 4.50 2.20
N THR A 273 13.36 4.07 0.99
CA THR A 273 14.28 3.33 0.13
C THR A 273 15.52 4.15 -0.22
N ALA A 274 15.34 5.40 -0.66
CA ALA A 274 16.44 6.29 -1.01
C ALA A 274 17.39 6.51 0.17
N GLN A 275 16.85 6.72 1.37
CA GLN A 275 17.63 6.86 2.60
C GLN A 275 18.40 5.58 2.93
N SER A 276 17.77 4.41 2.83
CA SER A 276 18.41 3.11 3.11
C SER A 276 19.62 2.85 2.22
N TYR A 277 19.66 3.44 1.03
CA TYR A 277 20.81 3.38 0.10
C TYR A 277 21.71 4.61 0.12
N GLY A 278 21.48 5.58 1.02
CA GLY A 278 22.29 6.79 1.13
C GLY A 278 22.14 7.75 -0.05
N LEU A 279 20.98 7.74 -0.73
CA LEU A 279 20.71 8.55 -1.92
C LEU A 279 20.04 9.90 -1.59
N LEU A 280 19.76 10.21 -0.33
CA LEU A 280 19.24 11.51 0.07
C LEU A 280 20.40 12.51 0.22
N PHE A 281 20.25 13.68 -0.40
CA PHE A 281 21.32 14.66 -0.61
C PHE A 281 21.29 15.82 0.36
N ASP A 282 20.37 15.86 1.33
CA ASP A 282 20.29 16.98 2.26
C ASP A 282 21.48 17.02 3.21
N LYS A 283 22.28 18.07 3.06
CA LYS A 283 23.44 18.35 3.91
C LYS A 283 23.07 18.79 5.33
N ASN A 284 21.79 19.11 5.57
CA ASN A 284 21.26 19.63 6.83
C ASN A 284 20.33 18.65 7.55
N ILE A 285 19.87 17.61 6.88
CA ILE A 285 19.11 16.52 7.51
C ILE A 285 20.12 15.41 7.83
N GLY A 286 20.41 15.23 9.10
CA GLY A 286 21.19 14.06 9.53
C GLY A 286 20.48 12.79 9.05
N THR A 287 21.23 11.78 8.65
CA THR A 287 20.77 10.53 8.03
C THR A 287 19.70 9.76 8.83
N ASP A 288 19.48 10.13 10.08
CA ASP A 288 18.48 9.52 10.97
C ASP A 288 17.13 10.26 10.99
N GLN A 289 17.01 11.48 10.47
CA GLN A 289 15.81 12.30 10.67
C GLN A 289 14.63 11.90 9.79
N THR A 290 14.85 11.42 8.56
CA THR A 290 13.73 11.07 7.67
C THR A 290 13.00 9.80 8.13
N LEU A 291 13.70 8.81 8.68
CA LEU A 291 13.07 7.64 9.30
C LEU A 291 12.44 8.00 10.65
N SER A 292 13.03 8.94 11.42
CA SER A 292 12.44 9.43 12.65
C SER A 292 11.14 10.22 12.38
N ASP A 293 11.05 10.91 11.24
CA ASP A 293 9.83 11.62 10.83
C ASP A 293 8.66 10.68 10.50
N LEU A 294 8.95 9.42 10.12
CA LEU A 294 7.93 8.38 9.92
C LEU A 294 7.47 7.75 11.26
N ASN A 295 8.30 7.81 12.29
CA ASN A 295 8.07 7.24 13.61
C ASN A 295 7.97 8.36 14.67
N LEU A 296 7.13 9.35 14.43
CA LEU A 296 6.88 10.41 15.41
C LEU A 296 6.41 9.84 16.75
N PRO A 297 6.92 10.32 17.90
CA PRO A 297 6.41 9.96 19.21
C PRO A 297 4.90 10.22 19.33
N GLN A 298 4.20 9.46 20.18
CA GLN A 298 2.73 9.54 20.31
C GLN A 298 2.20 10.86 20.89
N ASP A 299 3.09 11.68 21.44
CA ASP A 299 2.76 12.92 22.16
C ASP A 299 3.14 14.19 21.37
N GLU A 300 3.39 14.07 20.04
CA GLU A 300 3.74 15.24 19.23
C GLU A 300 2.56 16.15 18.95
N THR A 301 2.85 17.44 18.85
CA THR A 301 1.87 18.48 18.53
C THR A 301 1.55 18.53 17.04
N ASP A 302 0.45 19.14 16.66
CA ASP A 302 0.09 19.35 15.25
C ASP A 302 1.18 20.16 14.50
N ASP A 303 1.88 21.08 15.19
CA ASP A 303 3.00 21.83 14.62
C ASP A 303 4.20 20.91 14.31
N ASP A 304 4.49 19.95 15.19
CA ASP A 304 5.58 18.98 14.97
C ASP A 304 5.26 18.07 13.78
N ILE A 305 4.01 17.59 13.66
CA ILE A 305 3.55 16.77 12.54
C ILE A 305 3.63 17.57 11.24
N SER A 306 3.18 18.83 11.24
CA SER A 306 3.29 19.72 10.07
C SER A 306 4.75 19.98 9.68
N ALA A 307 5.63 20.18 10.65
CA ALA A 307 7.05 20.37 10.40
C ALA A 307 7.70 19.11 9.81
N SER A 308 7.31 17.91 10.29
CA SER A 308 7.79 16.63 9.75
C SER A 308 7.33 16.45 8.29
N PHE A 309 6.06 16.70 7.99
CA PHE A 309 5.56 16.64 6.63
C PHE A 309 6.28 17.59 5.68
N ASN A 310 6.56 18.83 6.11
CA ASN A 310 7.31 19.78 5.30
C ASN A 310 8.74 19.31 4.99
N ARG A 311 9.41 18.64 5.93
CA ARG A 311 10.73 18.01 5.68
C ARG A 311 10.62 16.89 4.65
N ILE A 312 9.64 16.01 4.80
CA ILE A 312 9.34 14.92 3.86
C ILE A 312 9.09 15.48 2.46
N LEU A 313 8.23 16.50 2.35
CA LEU A 313 7.89 17.11 1.07
C LEU A 313 9.10 17.78 0.40
N ASN A 314 9.92 18.49 1.15
CA ASN A 314 11.15 19.11 0.62
C ASN A 314 12.13 18.05 0.11
N SER A 315 12.37 16.99 0.88
CA SER A 315 13.21 15.86 0.46
C SER A 315 12.66 15.20 -0.81
N TRP A 316 11.34 15.05 -0.90
CA TRP A 316 10.69 14.50 -2.09
C TRP A 316 10.86 15.39 -3.31
N MET A 317 10.67 16.69 -3.18
CA MET A 317 10.81 17.64 -4.30
C MET A 317 12.22 17.60 -4.90
N GLU A 318 13.25 17.50 -4.07
CA GLU A 318 14.63 17.36 -4.53
C GLU A 318 14.90 15.99 -5.15
N PHE A 319 14.49 14.92 -4.45
CA PHE A 319 14.76 13.55 -4.88
C PHE A 319 14.02 13.17 -6.17
N SER A 320 12.77 13.58 -6.33
CA SER A 320 11.96 13.24 -7.51
C SER A 320 12.55 13.84 -8.80
N VAL A 321 13.18 15.01 -8.73
CA VAL A 321 13.90 15.61 -9.88
C VAL A 321 15.07 14.73 -10.30
N VAL A 322 15.86 14.23 -9.33
CA VAL A 322 16.99 13.32 -9.60
C VAL A 322 16.51 12.00 -10.16
N LEU A 323 15.46 11.41 -9.53
CA LEU A 323 14.86 10.15 -9.97
C LEU A 323 14.36 10.24 -11.42
N ASN A 324 13.65 11.30 -11.77
CA ASN A 324 13.18 11.54 -13.13
C ASN A 324 14.35 11.75 -14.12
N ALA A 325 15.38 12.49 -13.71
CA ALA A 325 16.58 12.68 -14.53
C ALA A 325 17.32 11.35 -14.79
N LEU A 326 17.43 10.47 -13.79
CA LEU A 326 18.02 9.14 -13.95
C LEU A 326 17.21 8.29 -14.92
N ASN A 327 15.88 8.28 -14.81
CA ASN A 327 15.02 7.55 -15.75
C ASN A 327 15.21 8.06 -17.19
N ARG A 328 15.18 9.39 -17.38
CA ARG A 328 15.42 9.99 -18.71
C ARG A 328 16.80 9.63 -19.27
N SER A 329 17.82 9.57 -18.43
CA SER A 329 19.19 9.19 -18.85
C SER A 329 19.27 7.74 -19.35
N MET A 330 18.34 6.87 -18.93
CA MET A 330 18.18 5.49 -19.40
C MET A 330 17.20 5.35 -20.58
N GLY A 331 16.67 6.47 -21.10
CA GLY A 331 15.67 6.47 -22.17
C GLY A 331 14.25 6.09 -21.73
N LEU A 332 13.97 6.16 -20.44
CA LEU A 332 12.66 5.87 -19.85
C LEU A 332 11.86 7.17 -19.60
N GLN A 333 10.55 7.03 -19.42
CA GLN A 333 9.70 8.12 -18.96
C GLN A 333 10.02 8.49 -17.51
N ASP A 334 9.57 9.67 -17.08
CA ASP A 334 9.68 10.08 -15.68
C ASP A 334 9.06 9.03 -14.75
N ALA A 335 9.78 8.69 -13.69
CA ALA A 335 9.28 7.76 -12.69
C ALA A 335 8.13 8.38 -11.88
N TYR A 336 8.16 9.69 -11.69
CA TYR A 336 7.11 10.46 -11.02
C TYR A 336 6.80 11.73 -11.81
N PRO A 337 5.85 11.68 -12.77
CA PRO A 337 5.53 12.80 -13.65
C PRO A 337 4.47 13.77 -13.09
N PHE A 338 4.24 13.77 -11.80
CA PHE A 338 3.16 14.53 -11.15
C PHE A 338 3.63 15.86 -10.60
N VAL A 339 2.75 16.86 -10.65
CA VAL A 339 2.99 18.19 -10.09
C VAL A 339 2.23 18.32 -8.77
N LEU A 340 2.96 18.63 -7.70
CA LEU A 340 2.39 18.85 -6.38
C LEU A 340 2.05 20.33 -6.19
N THR A 341 0.84 20.71 -6.61
CA THR A 341 0.30 22.07 -6.41
C THR A 341 -0.02 22.34 -4.96
N GLU A 342 -0.30 23.58 -4.59
CA GLU A 342 -0.62 23.93 -3.21
C GLU A 342 -1.86 23.17 -2.66
N PRO A 343 -2.99 23.05 -3.40
CA PRO A 343 -4.11 22.24 -2.96
C PRO A 343 -3.73 20.76 -2.75
N VAL A 344 -2.95 20.17 -3.65
CA VAL A 344 -2.47 18.78 -3.54
C VAL A 344 -1.58 18.60 -2.31
N ARG A 345 -0.67 19.55 -2.04
CA ARG A 345 0.18 19.51 -0.85
C ARG A 345 -0.63 19.58 0.45
N LYS A 346 -1.68 20.38 0.50
CA LYS A 346 -2.60 20.45 1.63
C LYS A 346 -3.31 19.11 1.87
N LYS A 347 -3.78 18.45 0.82
CA LYS A 347 -4.37 17.11 0.90
C LYS A 347 -3.39 16.06 1.40
N LEU A 348 -2.16 16.05 0.88
CA LEU A 348 -1.08 15.17 1.36
C LEU A 348 -0.74 15.43 2.84
N SER A 349 -0.69 16.70 3.25
CA SER A 349 -0.49 17.09 4.65
C SER A 349 -1.62 16.58 5.53
N PHE A 350 -2.87 16.70 5.08
CA PHE A 350 -4.02 16.18 5.83
C PHE A 350 -3.91 14.65 6.04
N ILE A 351 -3.50 13.89 5.01
CA ILE A 351 -3.26 12.45 5.14
C ILE A 351 -2.15 12.17 6.15
N HIS A 352 -1.04 12.93 6.10
CA HIS A 352 0.04 12.76 7.06
C HIS A 352 -0.43 12.97 8.51
N HIS A 353 -1.23 14.02 8.75
CA HIS A 353 -1.88 14.23 10.05
C HIS A 353 -2.83 13.08 10.42
N ALA A 354 -3.63 12.57 9.49
CA ALA A 354 -4.53 11.46 9.75
C ALA A 354 -3.78 10.17 10.15
N VAL A 355 -2.60 9.94 9.58
CA VAL A 355 -1.72 8.81 9.88
C VAL A 355 -1.07 8.94 11.26
N HIS A 356 -0.56 10.12 11.60
CA HIS A 356 0.26 10.33 12.80
C HIS A 356 -0.55 10.78 14.02
N ASN A 357 -1.69 11.43 13.83
CA ASN A 357 -2.48 11.94 14.94
C ASN A 357 -3.66 11.03 15.29
N LYS A 358 -3.51 10.19 16.31
CA LYS A 358 -4.59 9.35 16.87
C LYS A 358 -5.73 10.21 17.43
N THR A 359 -5.45 11.44 17.74
CA THR A 359 -6.36 12.39 18.39
C THR A 359 -6.58 13.61 17.55
N LEU A 360 -6.53 13.71 16.28
CA LEU A 360 -6.83 14.97 15.57
C LEU A 360 -7.69 15.88 16.46
N LEU A 361 -7.07 16.39 17.54
CA LEU A 361 -7.75 17.02 18.67
C LEU A 361 -8.13 18.45 18.29
N LEU A 362 -9.40 18.67 18.29
CA LEU A 362 -10.22 19.68 19.00
C LEU A 362 -9.83 21.15 18.90
N HIS A 363 -8.75 21.61 18.35
CA HIS A 363 -8.47 23.05 18.25
C HIS A 363 -7.69 23.36 16.97
N GLU A 364 -8.37 23.90 16.01
CA GLU A 364 -8.09 25.11 15.27
C GLU A 364 -8.63 25.08 13.84
N ALA A 365 -8.89 26.29 13.32
CA ALA A 365 -9.45 26.56 12.00
C ALA A 365 -8.61 25.96 10.86
N PRO A 366 -9.18 25.80 9.66
CA PRO A 366 -8.42 25.35 8.49
C PRO A 366 -7.15 26.19 8.36
N PHE A 367 -6.02 25.52 8.13
CA PHE A 367 -4.73 26.19 7.91
C PHE A 367 -4.90 27.33 6.90
N GLU A 368 -4.63 28.57 7.33
CA GLU A 368 -4.59 29.74 6.45
C GLU A 368 -3.50 29.66 5.39
#